data_31b6c119d1b1fd965a49fb26859eead7
#
_entry.id   31b6c119d1b1fd965a49fb26859eead7
#
_cell.length_a   1.000
_cell.length_b   1.000
_cell.length_c   1.000
_cell.angle_alpha   90.00
_cell.angle_beta   90.00
_cell.angle_gamma   90.00
#
_symmetry.space_group_name_H-M   'P 1'
#
loop_
_entity.id
_entity.type
_entity.pdbx_description
1 polymer ?
#
loop_
_entity_poly.entity_id
_entity_poly.type
_entity_poly.pdbx_seq_one_letter_code
_entity_poly.pdbx_strand_id
1 'polypeptide(L)'
;MNLTQIFRRLAQRFFPRQFGLLTGIFCIIGLFSALQLSSSFLLTASLNQAQRNEQRNQLAWQQQSRLDQARISLLAASDLLNRSGVYFMQDKETGSEGSWHSLMDEAQKSLAASQQAWQAWLALNPPQDEGLVNSYKLFFGAISEQAEGLVKTNSIDLFFAVPAQAFQTDFND
;
A
#
# COMPACT_ATOMS: atom_id res chain seq x y z
N MET A 1 52.29 -9.61 45.94
CA MET A 1 51.15 -9.30 46.82
C MET A 1 49.90 -9.26 45.92
N ASN A 2 48.96 -10.22 46.05
CA ASN A 2 47.83 -10.37 45.15
C ASN A 2 46.78 -9.26 45.39
N LEU A 3 46.30 -8.67 44.32
CA LEU A 3 45.26 -7.63 44.31
C LEU A 3 44.04 -8.01 45.16
N THR A 4 43.70 -9.29 45.17
CA THR A 4 42.63 -9.88 45.98
C THR A 4 42.83 -9.77 47.49
N GLN A 5 44.06 -9.82 47.96
CA GLN A 5 44.36 -9.64 49.40
C GLN A 5 44.26 -8.19 49.83
N ILE A 6 44.62 -7.26 48.95
CA ILE A 6 44.48 -5.82 49.20
C ILE A 6 42.99 -5.44 49.25
N PHE A 7 42.19 -5.93 48.33
CA PHE A 7 40.76 -5.72 48.33
C PHE A 7 40.08 -6.29 49.58
N ARG A 8 40.51 -7.50 50.02
CA ARG A 8 39.96 -8.14 51.23
C ARG A 8 40.33 -7.40 52.51
N ARG A 9 41.53 -6.85 52.59
CA ARG A 9 41.95 -6.05 53.74
C ARG A 9 41.29 -4.66 53.76
N LEU A 10 41.09 -4.04 52.61
CA LEU A 10 40.34 -2.78 52.49
C LEU A 10 38.86 -2.99 52.82
N ALA A 11 38.26 -4.06 52.34
CA ALA A 11 36.89 -4.41 52.65
C ALA A 11 36.65 -4.67 54.16
N GLN A 12 37.58 -5.37 54.80
CA GLN A 12 37.53 -5.64 56.26
C GLN A 12 37.75 -4.39 57.12
N ARG A 13 38.47 -3.36 56.63
CA ARG A 13 38.76 -2.14 57.35
C ARG A 13 37.69 -1.07 57.19
N PHE A 14 37.01 -1.07 56.07
CA PHE A 14 35.98 -0.07 55.76
C PHE A 14 34.55 -0.49 56.10
N PHE A 15 34.29 -1.79 56.33
CA PHE A 15 32.93 -2.29 56.57
C PHE A 15 32.87 -3.06 57.90
N PRO A 16 32.57 -2.41 59.03
CA PRO A 16 32.14 -3.10 60.24
C PRO A 16 30.88 -3.92 59.92
N ARG A 17 30.68 -5.03 60.61
CA ARG A 17 29.62 -6.05 60.35
C ARG A 17 28.22 -5.49 60.09
N GLN A 18 27.90 -4.34 60.64
CA GLN A 18 26.61 -3.65 60.45
C GLN A 18 26.50 -2.94 59.08
N PHE A 19 27.62 -2.49 58.52
CA PHE A 19 27.67 -1.88 57.16
C PHE A 19 27.61 -2.91 56.04
N GLY A 20 28.02 -4.14 56.25
CA GLY A 20 27.97 -5.22 55.26
C GLY A 20 26.56 -5.57 54.82
N LEU A 21 25.63 -5.56 55.78
CA LEU A 21 24.20 -5.80 55.50
C LEU A 21 23.56 -4.66 54.69
N LEU A 22 23.84 -3.41 55.06
CA LEU A 22 23.37 -2.21 54.34
C LEU A 22 23.97 -2.14 52.93
N THR A 23 25.27 -2.44 52.76
CA THR A 23 25.93 -2.47 51.45
C THR A 23 25.38 -3.58 50.57
N GLY A 24 25.08 -4.77 51.13
CA GLY A 24 24.41 -5.86 50.42
C GLY A 24 23.03 -5.46 49.93
N ILE A 25 22.23 -4.78 50.75
CA ILE A 25 20.92 -4.28 50.39
C ILE A 25 21.01 -3.23 49.26
N PHE A 26 21.95 -2.28 49.37
CA PHE A 26 22.20 -1.26 48.35
C PHE A 26 22.67 -1.88 47.02
N CYS A 27 23.51 -2.93 47.03
CA CYS A 27 23.92 -3.66 45.83
C CYS A 27 22.74 -4.36 45.18
N ILE A 28 21.84 -4.99 45.96
CA ILE A 28 20.64 -5.65 45.44
C ILE A 28 19.70 -4.63 44.81
N ILE A 29 19.46 -3.51 45.47
CA ILE A 29 18.61 -2.41 44.95
C ILE A 29 19.23 -1.84 43.66
N GLY A 30 20.53 -1.63 43.60
CA GLY A 30 21.25 -1.15 42.41
C GLY A 30 21.16 -2.13 41.23
N LEU A 31 21.32 -3.44 41.50
CA LEU A 31 21.14 -4.49 40.48
C LEU A 31 19.68 -4.54 39.97
N PHE A 32 18.72 -4.47 40.87
CA PHE A 32 17.29 -4.43 40.50
C PHE A 32 16.96 -3.21 39.66
N SER A 33 17.45 -2.05 40.01
CA SER A 33 17.27 -0.80 39.24
C SER A 33 17.93 -0.88 37.87
N ALA A 34 19.14 -1.43 37.75
CA ALA A 34 19.83 -1.64 36.49
C ALA A 34 19.07 -2.63 35.59
N LEU A 35 18.53 -3.72 36.14
CA LEU A 35 17.71 -4.68 35.40
C LEU A 35 16.40 -4.04 34.90
N GLN A 36 15.73 -3.24 35.72
CA GLN A 36 14.51 -2.53 35.29
C GLN A 36 14.78 -1.51 34.20
N LEU A 37 15.86 -0.73 34.29
CA LEU A 37 16.25 0.22 33.25
C LEU A 37 16.60 -0.49 31.94
N SER A 38 17.32 -1.60 32.00
CA SER A 38 17.63 -2.40 30.82
C SER A 38 16.39 -3.01 30.19
N SER A 39 15.48 -3.54 31.00
CA SER A 39 14.20 -4.08 30.55
C SER A 39 13.33 -3.02 29.87
N SER A 40 13.25 -1.82 30.47
CA SER A 40 12.50 -0.69 29.92
C SER A 40 13.08 -0.22 28.60
N PHE A 41 14.41 -0.17 28.50
CA PHE A 41 15.08 0.20 27.25
C PHE A 41 14.83 -0.81 26.14
N LEU A 42 14.93 -2.12 26.41
CA LEU A 42 14.64 -3.18 25.46
C LEU A 42 13.17 -3.15 25.03
N LEU A 43 12.25 -2.94 25.96
CA LEU A 43 10.82 -2.83 25.68
C LEU A 43 10.53 -1.63 24.79
N THR A 44 11.10 -0.47 25.07
CA THR A 44 10.95 0.74 24.26
C THR A 44 11.52 0.55 22.86
N ALA A 45 12.70 -0.07 22.73
CA ALA A 45 13.29 -0.38 21.44
C ALA A 45 12.42 -1.35 20.62
N SER A 46 11.86 -2.38 21.28
CA SER A 46 10.94 -3.35 20.64
C SER A 46 9.64 -2.68 20.20
N LEU A 47 9.07 -1.80 21.01
CA LEU A 47 7.87 -1.04 20.66
C LEU A 47 8.11 -0.09 19.49
N ASN A 48 9.24 0.62 19.46
CA ASN A 48 9.61 1.48 18.35
C ASN A 48 9.79 0.69 17.05
N GLN A 49 10.38 -0.50 17.12
CA GLN A 49 10.53 -1.37 15.97
C GLN A 49 9.18 -1.91 15.50
N ALA A 50 8.31 -2.32 16.41
CA ALA A 50 6.95 -2.78 16.11
C ALA A 50 6.13 -1.66 15.45
N GLN A 51 6.19 -0.43 15.96
CA GLN A 51 5.51 0.71 15.36
C GLN A 51 6.02 1.04 13.96
N ARG A 52 7.34 0.96 13.73
CA ARG A 52 7.91 1.16 12.38
C ARG A 52 7.46 0.07 11.40
N ASN A 53 7.40 -1.17 11.85
CA ASN A 53 6.92 -2.28 11.03
C ASN A 53 5.43 -2.13 10.71
N GLU A 54 4.63 -1.70 11.69
CA GLU A 54 3.21 -1.44 11.49
C GLU A 54 2.97 -0.29 10.49
N GLN A 55 3.71 0.80 10.60
CA GLN A 55 3.64 1.90 9.65
C GLN A 55 4.02 1.47 8.22
N ARG A 56 5.06 0.64 8.08
CA ARG A 56 5.44 0.07 6.77
C ARG A 56 4.36 -0.85 6.20
N ASN A 57 3.76 -1.69 7.06
CA ASN A 57 2.67 -2.58 6.65
C ASN A 57 1.43 -1.79 6.25
N GLN A 58 1.08 -0.74 6.98
CA GLN A 58 -0.03 0.15 6.63
C GLN A 58 0.21 0.85 5.29
N LEU A 59 1.43 1.36 5.05
CA LEU A 59 1.77 1.99 3.77
C LEU A 59 1.69 0.99 2.62
N ALA A 60 2.25 -0.21 2.77
CA ALA A 60 2.18 -1.26 1.77
C ALA A 60 0.73 -1.66 1.49
N TRP A 61 -0.10 -1.78 2.52
CA TRP A 61 -1.52 -2.08 2.38
C TRP A 61 -2.27 -0.96 1.65
N GLN A 62 -1.98 0.30 1.97
CA GLN A 62 -2.57 1.45 1.27
C GLN A 62 -2.16 1.48 -0.20
N GLN A 63 -0.88 1.23 -0.51
CA GLN A 63 -0.39 1.14 -1.88
C GLN A 63 -1.13 0.04 -2.64
N GLN A 64 -1.21 -1.16 -2.07
CA GLN A 64 -1.92 -2.27 -2.68
C GLN A 64 -3.41 -1.94 -2.90
N SER A 65 -4.08 -1.41 -1.89
CA SER A 65 -5.50 -1.06 -1.97
C SER A 65 -5.79 -0.02 -3.05
N ARG A 66 -4.92 0.99 -3.21
CA ARG A 66 -5.09 2.01 -4.27
C ARG A 66 -4.84 1.45 -5.65
N LEU A 67 -3.85 0.59 -5.79
CA LEU A 67 -3.57 -0.10 -7.05
C LEU A 67 -4.73 -1.01 -7.46
N ASP A 68 -5.24 -1.82 -6.52
CA ASP A 68 -6.38 -2.69 -6.75
C ASP A 68 -7.64 -1.89 -7.13
N GLN A 69 -7.87 -0.75 -6.48
CA GLN A 69 -8.97 0.14 -6.82
C GLN A 69 -8.83 0.70 -8.25
N ALA A 70 -7.64 1.13 -8.63
CA ALA A 70 -7.38 1.60 -9.99
C ALA A 70 -7.64 0.50 -11.03
N ARG A 71 -7.16 -0.70 -10.76
CA ARG A 71 -7.35 -1.89 -11.59
C ARG A 71 -8.82 -2.27 -11.72
N ILE A 72 -9.54 -2.41 -10.61
CA ILE A 72 -10.95 -2.79 -10.60
C ILE A 72 -11.79 -1.76 -11.35
N SER A 73 -11.56 -0.46 -11.12
CA SER A 73 -12.29 0.60 -11.81
C SER A 73 -12.00 0.62 -13.31
N LEU A 74 -10.77 0.30 -13.71
CA LEU A 74 -10.40 0.22 -15.12
C LEU A 74 -11.05 -0.98 -15.82
N LEU A 75 -11.09 -2.14 -15.17
CA LEU A 75 -11.78 -3.33 -15.67
C LEU A 75 -13.30 -3.11 -15.75
N ALA A 76 -13.88 -2.44 -14.75
CA ALA A 76 -15.30 -2.07 -14.76
C ALA A 76 -15.61 -1.11 -15.93
N ALA A 77 -14.74 -0.14 -16.19
CA ALA A 77 -14.88 0.75 -17.33
C ALA A 77 -14.85 -0.01 -18.67
N SER A 78 -13.93 -0.96 -18.80
CA SER A 78 -13.83 -1.83 -20.00
C SER A 78 -15.08 -2.67 -20.19
N ASP A 79 -15.63 -3.28 -19.14
CA ASP A 79 -16.85 -4.08 -19.21
C ASP A 79 -18.07 -3.22 -19.59
N LEU A 80 -18.23 -2.07 -18.93
CA LEU A 80 -19.30 -1.12 -19.23
C LEU A 80 -19.23 -0.60 -20.66
N LEU A 81 -18.00 -0.33 -21.14
CA LEU A 81 -17.78 0.12 -22.51
C LEU A 81 -18.12 -0.96 -23.52
N ASN A 82 -17.73 -2.21 -23.28
CA ASN A 82 -18.11 -3.34 -24.14
C ASN A 82 -19.62 -3.53 -24.20
N ARG A 83 -20.30 -3.44 -23.09
CA ARG A 83 -21.77 -3.47 -23.03
C ARG A 83 -22.39 -2.30 -23.79
N SER A 84 -21.86 -1.09 -23.61
CA SER A 84 -22.29 0.09 -24.34
C SER A 84 -22.19 -0.11 -25.84
N GLY A 85 -21.09 -0.71 -26.34
CA GLY A 85 -20.92 -1.05 -27.75
C GLY A 85 -21.98 -2.03 -28.26
N VAL A 86 -22.29 -3.07 -27.47
CA VAL A 86 -23.35 -4.04 -27.82
C VAL A 86 -24.72 -3.37 -27.90
N TYR A 87 -25.09 -2.56 -26.90
CA TYR A 87 -26.33 -1.81 -26.89
C TYR A 87 -26.41 -0.78 -28.01
N PHE A 88 -25.30 -0.14 -28.35
CA PHE A 88 -25.22 0.76 -29.51
C PHE A 88 -25.58 0.05 -30.81
N MET A 89 -25.06 -1.14 -31.05
CA MET A 89 -25.41 -1.95 -32.22
C MET A 89 -26.87 -2.36 -32.21
N GLN A 90 -27.39 -2.79 -31.06
CA GLN A 90 -28.78 -3.20 -30.90
C GLN A 90 -29.75 -2.03 -31.10
N ASP A 91 -29.47 -0.86 -30.53
CA ASP A 91 -30.28 0.34 -30.68
C ASP A 91 -30.33 0.81 -32.14
N LYS A 92 -29.20 0.68 -32.86
CA LYS A 92 -29.12 1.01 -34.27
C LYS A 92 -29.97 0.09 -35.16
N GLU A 93 -30.08 -1.20 -34.80
CA GLU A 93 -30.94 -2.16 -35.51
C GLU A 93 -32.45 -1.97 -35.18
N THR A 94 -32.76 -1.64 -33.94
CA THR A 94 -34.15 -1.50 -33.48
C THR A 94 -34.74 -0.10 -33.62
N GLY A 95 -33.86 0.90 -33.93
CA GLY A 95 -34.27 2.32 -34.02
C GLY A 95 -34.61 2.93 -32.67
N SER A 96 -34.26 2.28 -31.56
CA SER A 96 -34.38 2.83 -30.20
C SER A 96 -33.15 3.68 -29.87
N GLU A 97 -33.34 4.83 -29.26
CA GLU A 97 -32.25 5.67 -28.83
C GLU A 97 -32.08 5.64 -27.29
N GLY A 98 -30.88 5.46 -26.79
CA GLY A 98 -30.53 5.93 -25.46
C GLY A 98 -29.97 4.97 -24.43
N SER A 99 -30.11 3.64 -24.55
CA SER A 99 -29.65 2.72 -23.48
C SER A 99 -28.12 2.62 -23.39
N TRP A 100 -27.42 2.81 -24.49
CA TRP A 100 -25.95 2.78 -24.50
C TRP A 100 -25.31 4.04 -23.90
N HIS A 101 -26.00 5.18 -23.93
CA HIS A 101 -25.49 6.43 -23.34
C HIS A 101 -25.28 6.34 -21.83
N SER A 102 -26.22 5.73 -21.11
CA SER A 102 -26.10 5.57 -19.67
C SER A 102 -24.93 4.66 -19.28
N LEU A 103 -24.71 3.60 -20.03
CA LEU A 103 -23.55 2.72 -19.84
C LEU A 103 -22.24 3.43 -20.19
N MET A 104 -22.24 4.29 -21.20
CA MET A 104 -21.08 5.12 -21.57
C MET A 104 -20.73 6.11 -20.47
N ASP A 105 -21.74 6.78 -19.89
CA ASP A 105 -21.55 7.71 -18.77
C ASP A 105 -20.98 6.97 -17.54
N GLU A 106 -21.45 5.78 -17.24
CA GLU A 106 -20.92 4.95 -16.17
C GLU A 106 -19.49 4.50 -16.46
N ALA A 107 -19.17 4.16 -17.69
CA ALA A 107 -17.83 3.80 -18.12
C ALA A 107 -16.86 4.98 -17.94
N GLN A 108 -17.25 6.17 -18.32
CA GLN A 108 -16.45 7.38 -18.12
C GLN A 108 -16.23 7.71 -16.65
N LYS A 109 -17.24 7.53 -15.79
CA LYS A 109 -17.10 7.66 -14.34
C LYS A 109 -16.11 6.63 -13.77
N SER A 110 -16.18 5.40 -14.23
CA SER A 110 -15.24 4.34 -13.81
C SER A 110 -13.81 4.63 -14.28
N LEU A 111 -13.63 5.17 -15.48
CA LEU A 111 -12.32 5.64 -15.97
C LEU A 111 -11.77 6.76 -15.08
N ALA A 112 -12.58 7.75 -14.74
CA ALA A 112 -12.17 8.85 -13.86
C ALA A 112 -11.81 8.32 -12.46
N ALA A 113 -12.57 7.39 -11.92
CA ALA A 113 -12.27 6.74 -10.64
C ALA A 113 -10.95 5.96 -10.67
N SER A 114 -10.69 5.24 -11.77
CA SER A 114 -9.41 4.55 -11.99
C SER A 114 -8.24 5.52 -12.02
N GLN A 115 -8.37 6.62 -12.74
CA GLN A 115 -7.33 7.64 -12.82
C GLN A 115 -7.05 8.28 -11.47
N GLN A 116 -8.08 8.59 -10.70
CA GLN A 116 -7.92 9.12 -9.33
C GLN A 116 -7.20 8.15 -8.41
N ALA A 117 -7.60 6.87 -8.44
CA ALA A 117 -6.96 5.83 -7.64
C ALA A 117 -5.49 5.62 -8.05
N TRP A 118 -5.19 5.67 -9.34
CA TRP A 118 -3.83 5.60 -9.87
C TRP A 118 -2.97 6.77 -9.43
N GLN A 119 -3.48 8.00 -9.50
CA GLN A 119 -2.78 9.18 -9.00
C GLN A 119 -2.54 9.12 -7.49
N ALA A 120 -3.53 8.64 -6.72
CA ALA A 120 -3.38 8.43 -5.29
C ALA A 120 -2.32 7.37 -4.97
N TRP A 121 -2.21 6.31 -5.77
CA TRP A 121 -1.17 5.30 -5.67
C TRP A 121 0.21 5.89 -5.94
N LEU A 122 0.38 6.67 -7.00
CA LEU A 122 1.64 7.35 -7.33
C LEU A 122 2.08 8.31 -6.21
N ALA A 123 1.12 9.00 -5.57
CA ALA A 123 1.39 9.93 -4.46
C ALA A 123 1.95 9.22 -3.21
N LEU A 124 1.74 7.92 -3.06
CA LEU A 124 2.30 7.11 -1.98
C LEU A 124 3.76 6.67 -2.23
N ASN A 125 4.41 7.15 -3.30
CA ASN A 125 5.76 6.77 -3.70
C ASN A 125 6.00 5.24 -3.68
N PRO A 126 5.19 4.45 -4.42
CA PRO A 126 5.38 3.01 -4.49
C PRO A 126 6.70 2.69 -5.21
N PRO A 127 7.26 1.49 -4.97
CA PRO A 127 8.34 1.01 -5.82
C PRO A 127 7.84 0.96 -7.26
N GLN A 128 8.48 1.71 -8.16
CA GLN A 128 8.03 1.83 -9.54
C GLN A 128 8.47 0.60 -10.34
N ASP A 129 7.52 -0.18 -10.77
CA ASP A 129 7.68 -1.16 -11.81
C ASP A 129 7.30 -0.50 -13.15
N GLU A 130 8.29 -0.32 -14.03
CA GLU A 130 8.07 0.29 -15.35
C GLU A 130 7.08 -0.52 -16.20
N GLY A 131 7.09 -1.85 -16.06
CA GLY A 131 6.14 -2.73 -16.73
C GLY A 131 4.70 -2.44 -16.32
N LEU A 132 4.43 -2.37 -15.03
CA LEU A 132 3.11 -2.05 -14.50
C LEU A 132 2.63 -0.66 -14.93
N VAL A 133 3.50 0.35 -14.85
CA VAL A 133 3.16 1.73 -15.24
C VAL A 133 2.82 1.81 -16.73
N ASN A 134 3.60 1.15 -17.58
CA ASN A 134 3.36 1.13 -19.02
C ASN A 134 2.09 0.37 -19.36
N SER A 135 1.86 -0.81 -18.76
CA SER A 135 0.64 -1.59 -18.96
C SER A 135 -0.62 -0.82 -18.56
N TYR A 136 -0.59 -0.13 -17.42
CA TYR A 136 -1.70 0.72 -17.02
C TYR A 136 -1.98 1.84 -18.03
N LYS A 137 -0.95 2.56 -18.44
CA LYS A 137 -1.08 3.66 -19.42
C LYS A 137 -1.63 3.19 -20.76
N LEU A 138 -1.14 2.07 -21.26
CA LEU A 138 -1.59 1.49 -22.52
C LEU A 138 -3.05 1.05 -22.42
N PHE A 139 -3.41 0.33 -21.38
CA PHE A 139 -4.78 -0.14 -21.19
C PHE A 139 -5.76 1.03 -20.96
N PHE A 140 -5.41 2.00 -20.11
CA PHE A 140 -6.20 3.21 -19.90
C PHE A 140 -6.37 4.01 -21.20
N GLY A 141 -5.29 4.20 -21.95
CA GLY A 141 -5.31 4.90 -23.24
C GLY A 141 -6.24 4.20 -24.24
N ALA A 142 -6.14 2.90 -24.36
CA ALA A 142 -6.98 2.10 -25.27
C ALA A 142 -8.48 2.22 -24.93
N ILE A 143 -8.83 2.11 -23.65
CA ILE A 143 -10.23 2.28 -23.20
C ILE A 143 -10.73 3.71 -23.43
N SER A 144 -9.89 4.71 -23.18
CA SER A 144 -10.25 6.11 -23.42
C SER A 144 -10.48 6.40 -24.88
N GLU A 145 -9.64 5.87 -25.77
CA GLU A 145 -9.81 6.01 -27.23
C GLU A 145 -11.07 5.32 -27.72
N GLN A 146 -11.39 4.13 -27.21
CA GLN A 146 -12.65 3.46 -27.54
C GLN A 146 -13.88 4.28 -27.12
N ALA A 147 -13.86 4.83 -25.88
CA ALA A 147 -14.95 5.64 -25.36
C ALA A 147 -15.12 6.92 -26.20
N GLU A 148 -14.03 7.63 -26.50
CA GLU A 148 -14.05 8.82 -27.35
C GLU A 148 -14.48 8.54 -28.78
N GLY A 149 -14.03 7.43 -29.35
CA GLY A 149 -14.38 7.00 -30.67
C GLY A 149 -15.87 6.79 -30.81
N LEU A 150 -16.50 6.09 -29.86
CA LEU A 150 -17.95 5.82 -29.89
C LEU A 150 -18.76 7.11 -29.73
N VAL A 151 -18.33 8.01 -28.84
CA VAL A 151 -19.03 9.29 -28.59
C VAL A 151 -18.89 10.26 -29.74
N LYS A 152 -17.65 10.45 -30.27
CA LYS A 152 -17.35 11.47 -31.30
C LYS A 152 -17.83 11.08 -32.67
N THR A 153 -17.68 9.82 -33.04
CA THR A 153 -17.97 9.37 -34.40
C THR A 153 -19.37 8.78 -34.54
N ASN A 154 -20.03 8.48 -33.42
CA ASN A 154 -21.27 7.75 -33.40
C ASN A 154 -21.19 6.49 -34.29
N SER A 155 -20.03 5.86 -34.34
CA SER A 155 -19.69 4.71 -35.15
C SER A 155 -18.97 3.66 -34.30
N ILE A 156 -19.35 2.40 -34.55
CA ILE A 156 -18.77 1.24 -33.86
C ILE A 156 -17.40 0.84 -34.44
N ASP A 157 -17.06 1.33 -35.63
CA ASP A 157 -15.87 0.94 -36.34
C ASP A 157 -14.58 1.28 -35.58
N LEU A 158 -14.53 2.48 -35.00
CA LEU A 158 -13.40 2.90 -34.15
C LEU A 158 -13.36 2.16 -32.82
N PHE A 159 -14.51 1.74 -32.31
CA PHE A 159 -14.61 0.93 -31.11
C PHE A 159 -13.87 -0.40 -31.24
N PHE A 160 -14.03 -1.08 -32.35
CA PHE A 160 -13.35 -2.35 -32.61
C PHE A 160 -11.91 -2.18 -33.15
N ALA A 161 -11.54 -1.00 -33.58
CA ALA A 161 -10.17 -0.72 -34.07
C ALA A 161 -9.12 -0.70 -32.95
N VAL A 162 -9.53 -0.45 -31.71
CA VAL A 162 -8.63 -0.36 -30.55
C VAL A 162 -8.61 -1.68 -29.78
N PRO A 163 -7.48 -2.41 -29.71
CA PRO A 163 -7.41 -3.73 -29.09
C PRO A 163 -7.24 -3.61 -27.55
N ALA A 164 -8.18 -2.96 -26.85
CA ALA A 164 -8.10 -2.80 -25.41
C ALA A 164 -7.98 -4.12 -24.64
N GLN A 165 -8.59 -5.18 -25.15
CA GLN A 165 -8.53 -6.51 -24.54
C GLN A 165 -7.12 -7.11 -24.54
N ALA A 166 -6.28 -6.78 -25.53
CA ALA A 166 -4.89 -7.23 -25.59
C ALA A 166 -4.07 -6.62 -24.42
N PHE A 167 -4.31 -5.35 -24.09
CA PHE A 167 -3.63 -4.66 -22.97
C PHE A 167 -4.17 -5.06 -21.60
N GLN A 168 -5.39 -5.57 -21.53
CA GLN A 168 -5.98 -6.07 -20.27
C GLN A 168 -5.21 -7.27 -19.73
N THR A 169 -4.76 -8.17 -20.58
CA THR A 169 -3.99 -9.35 -20.18
C THR A 169 -2.67 -8.93 -19.57
N ASP A 170 -1.94 -8.03 -20.23
CA ASP A 170 -0.65 -7.52 -19.76
C ASP A 170 -0.78 -6.72 -18.43
N PHE A 171 -1.91 -6.08 -18.20
CA PHE A 171 -2.17 -5.37 -16.97
C PHE A 171 -2.51 -6.27 -15.78
N ASN A 172 -3.09 -7.46 -16.06
CA ASN A 172 -3.48 -8.43 -15.04
C ASN A 172 -2.34 -9.33 -14.58
N ASP A 173 -1.31 -9.51 -15.38
CA ASP A 173 -0.11 -10.29 -15.08
C ASP A 173 0.91 -9.48 -14.29
#